data_6f593328e564da2069a5ce91b005fb1b
#
_entry.id   6f593328e564da2069a5ce91b005fb1b
#
_cell.length_a   1.000
_cell.length_b   1.000
_cell.length_c   1.000
_cell.angle_alpha   90.00
_cell.angle_beta   90.00
_cell.angle_gamma   90.00
#
_symmetry.space_group_name_H-M   'P 1'
#
loop_
_entity.id
_entity.type
_entity.pdbx_description
1 polymer ?
#
loop_
_entity_poly.entity_id
_entity_poly.type
_entity_poly.pdbx_seq_one_letter_code
_entity_poly.pdbx_strand_id
1 'polypeptide(L)'
;MFAELPLTALRSFEAAARLSSFKAAAEELHVTPTAISHQIRQLESWLGRPLFQRQPRGVALTDDGRRLFRDVHGALLEVAQSVAVLRPRPDAGCLTVTTSTSLAALWLVPRLGRFYARHPDIAVRIDTSAQVVDLEQNAGVDLAIRYGGAVPAGLHRHGGLREFFGVYGAPGRTQAEAAKSPPTLISVEWGDSQLYCRTWEAWCERAGVDWLQRAPTVRAYDEEHYAMYAAGAGQGLVLASSVVVAGNVARGLLEAYRPEIVVPGETYHVLCVPGRERHPPVRAFLAWLDEEMGVSEPAS
;
A
#
# COMPACT_ATOMS: atom_id res chain seq x y z
N MET A 1 -1.92 -27.57 -29.33
CA MET A 1 -2.46 -26.25 -28.91
C MET A 1 -1.35 -25.25 -28.63
N PHE A 2 -0.39 -25.49 -27.70
CA PHE A 2 0.66 -24.52 -27.39
C PHE A 2 1.79 -24.43 -28.42
N ALA A 3 2.03 -25.49 -29.26
CA ALA A 3 3.06 -25.51 -30.28
C ALA A 3 2.88 -24.47 -31.42
N GLU A 4 1.65 -23.97 -31.57
CA GLU A 4 1.31 -23.00 -32.61
C GLU A 4 1.31 -21.55 -32.12
N LEU A 5 1.42 -21.36 -30.79
CA LEU A 5 1.42 -20.00 -30.21
C LEU A 5 2.75 -19.29 -30.47
N PRO A 6 2.74 -18.10 -31.09
CA PRO A 6 3.95 -17.33 -31.35
C PRO A 6 4.43 -16.58 -30.13
N LEU A 7 4.90 -17.30 -29.07
CA LEU A 7 5.22 -16.74 -27.75
C LEU A 7 6.20 -15.56 -27.81
N THR A 8 7.19 -15.59 -28.69
CA THR A 8 8.13 -14.49 -28.88
C THR A 8 7.44 -13.23 -29.40
N ALA A 9 6.51 -13.39 -30.34
CA ALA A 9 5.75 -12.28 -30.89
C ALA A 9 4.72 -11.74 -29.87
N LEU A 10 4.10 -12.62 -29.09
CA LEU A 10 3.20 -12.22 -28.00
C LEU A 10 3.94 -11.43 -26.91
N ARG A 11 5.17 -11.83 -26.54
CA ARG A 11 6.01 -11.08 -25.60
C ARG A 11 6.41 -9.72 -26.15
N SER A 12 6.77 -9.64 -27.43
CA SER A 12 7.10 -8.39 -28.11
C SER A 12 5.88 -7.46 -28.23
N PHE A 13 4.71 -8.02 -28.46
CA PHE A 13 3.44 -7.30 -28.50
C PHE A 13 3.08 -6.74 -27.12
N GLU A 14 3.19 -7.53 -26.05
CA GLU A 14 2.92 -7.10 -24.68
C GLU A 14 3.80 -5.89 -24.31
N ALA A 15 5.13 -6.01 -24.46
CA ALA A 15 6.06 -4.93 -24.15
C ALA A 15 5.78 -3.65 -24.95
N ALA A 16 5.51 -3.79 -26.26
CA ALA A 16 5.19 -2.64 -27.11
C ALA A 16 3.86 -1.98 -26.76
N ALA A 17 2.87 -2.76 -26.34
CA ALA A 17 1.57 -2.27 -25.91
C ALA A 17 1.65 -1.53 -24.57
N ARG A 18 2.30 -2.11 -23.59
CA ARG A 18 2.48 -1.53 -22.25
C ARG A 18 3.28 -0.23 -22.28
N LEU A 19 4.38 -0.20 -23.04
CA LEU A 19 5.26 0.96 -23.17
C LEU A 19 4.80 1.97 -24.24
N SER A 20 3.76 1.65 -25.00
CA SER A 20 3.27 2.47 -26.12
C SER A 20 4.39 2.90 -27.10
N SER A 21 5.46 2.10 -27.18
CA SER A 21 6.68 2.42 -27.94
C SER A 21 7.43 1.16 -28.38
N PHE A 22 7.65 1.02 -29.67
CA PHE A 22 8.48 -0.08 -30.20
C PHE A 22 9.96 0.06 -29.82
N LYS A 23 10.44 1.29 -29.66
CA LYS A 23 11.81 1.57 -29.23
C LYS A 23 12.02 1.16 -27.77
N ALA A 24 11.14 1.59 -26.86
CA ALA A 24 11.21 1.22 -25.46
C ALA A 24 11.06 -0.29 -25.24
N ALA A 25 10.16 -0.95 -25.98
CA ALA A 25 10.03 -2.41 -25.97
C ALA A 25 11.29 -3.14 -26.44
N ALA A 26 11.97 -2.60 -27.43
CA ALA A 26 13.24 -3.13 -27.91
C ALA A 26 14.36 -3.03 -26.88
N GLU A 27 14.44 -1.90 -26.19
CA GLU A 27 15.38 -1.66 -25.08
C GLU A 27 15.12 -2.65 -23.94
N GLU A 28 13.86 -2.81 -23.50
CA GLU A 28 13.47 -3.73 -22.42
C GLU A 28 13.78 -5.20 -22.78
N LEU A 29 13.48 -5.61 -24.01
CA LEU A 29 13.67 -6.99 -24.46
C LEU A 29 15.10 -7.28 -24.98
N HIS A 30 16.00 -6.30 -24.96
CA HIS A 30 17.37 -6.37 -25.45
C HIS A 30 17.47 -6.84 -26.91
N VAL A 31 16.59 -6.28 -27.76
CA VAL A 31 16.57 -6.55 -29.22
C VAL A 31 16.57 -5.24 -30.00
N THR A 32 16.57 -5.34 -31.34
CA THR A 32 16.47 -4.12 -32.17
C THR A 32 15.00 -3.70 -32.38
N PRO A 33 14.70 -2.38 -32.56
CA PRO A 33 13.35 -1.92 -32.89
C PRO A 33 12.79 -2.56 -34.18
N THR A 34 13.66 -2.91 -35.12
CA THR A 34 13.29 -3.64 -36.34
C THR A 34 12.80 -5.05 -36.03
N ALA A 35 13.42 -5.75 -35.06
CA ALA A 35 12.99 -7.06 -34.61
C ALA A 35 11.59 -6.99 -33.94
N ILE A 36 11.35 -6.02 -33.10
CA ILE A 36 10.00 -5.79 -32.52
C ILE A 36 8.96 -5.56 -33.61
N SER A 37 9.25 -4.66 -34.57
CA SER A 37 8.33 -4.39 -35.71
C SER A 37 8.07 -5.61 -36.55
N HIS A 38 9.06 -6.47 -36.72
CA HIS A 38 8.92 -7.72 -37.45
C HIS A 38 8.05 -8.74 -36.72
N GLN A 39 8.29 -8.93 -35.41
CA GLN A 39 7.51 -9.84 -34.56
C GLN A 39 6.03 -9.41 -34.48
N ILE A 40 5.76 -8.11 -34.35
CA ILE A 40 4.39 -7.58 -34.32
C ILE A 40 3.69 -7.82 -35.68
N ARG A 41 4.34 -7.51 -36.81
CA ARG A 41 3.76 -7.79 -38.14
C ARG A 41 3.47 -9.27 -38.34
N GLN A 42 4.37 -10.15 -37.88
CA GLN A 42 4.16 -11.59 -37.94
C GLN A 42 2.93 -12.02 -37.12
N LEU A 43 2.74 -11.44 -35.90
CA LEU A 43 1.59 -11.72 -35.08
C LEU A 43 0.30 -11.22 -35.73
N GLU A 44 0.28 -9.99 -36.24
CA GLU A 44 -0.87 -9.40 -36.95
C GLU A 44 -1.23 -10.22 -38.21
N SER A 45 -0.23 -10.68 -38.96
CA SER A 45 -0.44 -11.56 -40.13
C SER A 45 -1.01 -12.92 -39.72
N TRP A 46 -0.53 -13.50 -38.60
CA TRP A 46 -1.02 -14.78 -38.09
C TRP A 46 -2.47 -14.67 -37.57
N LEU A 47 -2.84 -13.55 -36.96
CA LEU A 47 -4.20 -13.25 -36.48
C LEU A 47 -5.14 -12.77 -37.61
N GLY A 48 -4.60 -12.28 -38.72
CA GLY A 48 -5.36 -11.64 -39.79
C GLY A 48 -5.95 -10.29 -39.41
N ARG A 49 -5.44 -9.65 -38.34
CA ARG A 49 -5.98 -8.38 -37.78
C ARG A 49 -4.84 -7.47 -37.33
N PRO A 50 -4.96 -6.12 -37.53
CA PRO A 50 -4.03 -5.17 -36.99
C PRO A 50 -4.27 -5.00 -35.48
N LEU A 51 -3.19 -5.01 -34.70
CA LEU A 51 -3.19 -4.80 -33.25
C LEU A 51 -2.79 -3.38 -32.86
N PHE A 52 -2.01 -2.72 -33.74
CA PHE A 52 -1.57 -1.34 -33.55
C PHE A 52 -2.06 -0.45 -34.69
N GLN A 53 -2.30 0.82 -34.31
CA GLN A 53 -2.47 1.93 -35.24
C GLN A 53 -1.33 2.92 -35.06
N ARG A 54 -0.78 3.42 -36.16
CA ARG A 54 0.29 4.42 -36.14
C ARG A 54 -0.26 5.77 -35.73
N GLN A 55 0.43 6.45 -34.83
CA GLN A 55 0.17 7.83 -34.44
C GLN A 55 1.40 8.71 -34.69
N PRO A 56 1.26 10.05 -34.79
CA PRO A 56 2.38 10.96 -35.03
C PRO A 56 3.47 10.91 -33.96
N ARG A 57 3.15 10.45 -32.75
CA ARG A 57 4.08 10.37 -31.60
C ARG A 57 4.18 8.97 -30.99
N GLY A 58 4.03 7.91 -31.76
CA GLY A 58 4.15 6.55 -31.26
C GLY A 58 3.16 5.59 -31.87
N VAL A 59 2.76 4.59 -31.09
CA VAL A 59 1.80 3.56 -31.49
C VAL A 59 0.67 3.50 -30.45
N ALA A 60 -0.56 3.27 -30.92
CA ALA A 60 -1.71 3.01 -30.06
C ALA A 60 -2.33 1.66 -30.42
N LEU A 61 -2.95 1.02 -29.45
CA LEU A 61 -3.66 -0.23 -29.67
C LEU A 61 -4.97 -0.02 -30.43
N THR A 62 -5.31 -0.91 -31.34
CA THR A 62 -6.66 -1.10 -31.86
C THR A 62 -7.59 -1.70 -30.79
N ASP A 63 -8.88 -1.83 -31.04
CA ASP A 63 -9.82 -2.50 -30.13
C ASP A 63 -9.44 -3.98 -29.96
N ASP A 64 -9.10 -4.68 -31.03
CA ASP A 64 -8.59 -6.04 -30.98
C ASP A 64 -7.25 -6.11 -30.23
N GLY A 65 -6.37 -5.13 -30.42
CA GLY A 65 -5.13 -4.99 -29.67
C GLY A 65 -5.36 -4.81 -28.17
N ARG A 66 -6.30 -3.95 -27.76
CA ARG A 66 -6.62 -3.74 -26.33
C ARG A 66 -7.17 -5.00 -25.67
N ARG A 67 -8.01 -5.74 -26.40
CA ARG A 67 -8.56 -7.01 -25.89
C ARG A 67 -7.45 -8.04 -25.72
N LEU A 68 -6.63 -8.26 -26.76
CA LEU A 68 -5.53 -9.22 -26.71
C LEU A 68 -4.49 -8.84 -25.65
N PHE A 69 -4.18 -7.54 -25.50
CA PHE A 69 -3.23 -7.07 -24.49
C PHE A 69 -3.64 -7.48 -23.07
N ARG A 70 -4.89 -7.29 -22.69
CA ARG A 70 -5.41 -7.66 -21.38
C ARG A 70 -5.16 -9.14 -21.07
N ASP A 71 -5.49 -10.01 -22.03
CA ASP A 71 -5.41 -11.45 -21.84
C ASP A 71 -3.95 -11.94 -21.86
N VAL A 72 -3.12 -11.42 -22.78
CA VAL A 72 -1.70 -11.78 -22.91
C VAL A 72 -0.88 -11.25 -21.73
N HIS A 73 -1.11 -10.01 -21.31
CA HIS A 73 -0.41 -9.41 -20.18
C HIS A 73 -0.69 -10.23 -18.90
N GLY A 74 -1.96 -10.56 -18.62
CA GLY A 74 -2.32 -11.39 -17.46
C GLY A 74 -1.66 -12.76 -17.49
N ALA A 75 -1.71 -13.47 -18.64
CA ALA A 75 -1.11 -14.79 -18.77
C ALA A 75 0.43 -14.77 -18.63
N LEU A 76 1.11 -13.80 -19.24
CA LEU A 76 2.57 -13.65 -19.11
C LEU A 76 2.98 -13.26 -17.69
N LEU A 77 2.18 -12.47 -17.00
CA LEU A 77 2.39 -12.13 -15.61
C LEU A 77 2.30 -13.38 -14.71
N GLU A 78 1.27 -14.23 -14.90
CA GLU A 78 1.14 -15.50 -14.17
C GLU A 78 2.33 -16.43 -14.39
N VAL A 79 2.80 -16.55 -15.64
CA VAL A 79 3.99 -17.34 -15.98
C VAL A 79 5.24 -16.77 -15.31
N ALA A 80 5.45 -15.45 -15.39
CA ALA A 80 6.58 -14.78 -14.77
C ALA A 80 6.61 -14.99 -13.24
N GLN A 81 5.44 -14.91 -12.59
CA GLN A 81 5.27 -15.17 -11.18
C GLN A 81 5.61 -16.62 -10.79
N SER A 82 5.09 -17.58 -11.56
CA SER A 82 5.38 -19.00 -11.34
C SER A 82 6.87 -19.30 -11.47
N VAL A 83 7.54 -18.70 -12.44
CA VAL A 83 8.99 -18.81 -12.61
C VAL A 83 9.75 -18.10 -11.47
N ALA A 84 9.28 -16.93 -11.04
CA ALA A 84 9.91 -16.18 -9.94
C ALA A 84 9.88 -16.93 -8.60
N VAL A 85 8.83 -17.71 -8.34
CA VAL A 85 8.74 -18.59 -7.14
C VAL A 85 9.84 -19.67 -7.17
N LEU A 86 10.20 -20.17 -8.35
CA LEU A 86 11.18 -21.25 -8.50
C LEU A 86 12.62 -20.74 -8.63
N ARG A 87 12.83 -19.47 -8.94
CA ARG A 87 14.18 -18.89 -9.02
C ARG A 87 14.78 -18.72 -7.63
N PRO A 88 15.98 -19.29 -7.37
CA PRO A 88 16.72 -18.98 -6.16
C PRO A 88 16.99 -17.46 -6.10
N ARG A 89 16.55 -16.80 -5.05
CA ARG A 89 16.97 -15.41 -4.79
C ARG A 89 18.28 -15.44 -4.01
N PRO A 90 19.20 -14.50 -4.26
CA PRO A 90 20.39 -14.32 -3.44
C PRO A 90 20.06 -14.17 -1.95
N ASP A 91 18.86 -13.63 -1.65
CA ASP A 91 18.34 -13.37 -0.31
C ASP A 91 17.18 -14.32 0.04
N ALA A 92 17.36 -15.64 -0.12
CA ALA A 92 16.31 -16.64 0.07
C ALA A 92 15.60 -16.59 1.44
N GLY A 93 16.20 -15.94 2.43
CA GLY A 93 15.65 -15.72 3.78
C GLY A 93 15.22 -14.26 4.03
N CYS A 94 15.16 -13.38 3.02
CA CYS A 94 14.79 -11.98 3.22
C CYS A 94 13.41 -11.68 2.61
N LEU A 95 12.57 -10.99 3.38
CA LEU A 95 11.26 -10.48 2.98
C LEU A 95 11.29 -8.95 3.00
N THR A 96 10.91 -8.30 1.90
CA THR A 96 10.80 -6.83 1.85
C THR A 96 9.34 -6.40 1.91
N VAL A 97 8.99 -5.65 2.96
CA VAL A 97 7.66 -5.09 3.18
C VAL A 97 7.72 -3.58 3.03
N THR A 98 6.90 -3.01 2.16
CA THR A 98 6.77 -1.54 2.06
C THR A 98 5.49 -1.05 2.73
N THR A 99 5.59 0.05 3.47
CA THR A 99 4.45 0.66 4.17
C THR A 99 4.70 2.14 4.49
N SER A 100 3.74 2.84 5.12
CA SER A 100 3.97 4.20 5.63
C SER A 100 4.91 4.20 6.84
N THR A 101 5.61 5.32 7.04
CA THR A 101 6.56 5.49 8.15
C THR A 101 5.88 5.27 9.51
N SER A 102 4.70 5.86 9.71
CA SER A 102 3.97 5.76 10.97
C SER A 102 3.47 4.35 11.25
N LEU A 103 2.93 3.63 10.25
CA LEU A 103 2.51 2.23 10.44
C LEU A 103 3.71 1.32 10.74
N ALA A 104 4.83 1.53 10.05
CA ALA A 104 6.06 0.81 10.34
C ALA A 104 6.52 1.01 11.79
N ALA A 105 6.67 2.28 12.20
CA ALA A 105 7.23 2.62 13.51
C ALA A 105 6.33 2.23 14.69
N LEU A 106 5.01 2.42 14.55
CA LEU A 106 4.08 2.33 15.65
C LEU A 106 3.33 1.00 15.74
N TRP A 107 3.15 0.32 14.60
CA TRP A 107 2.39 -0.93 14.58
C TRP A 107 3.25 -2.14 14.21
N LEU A 108 3.99 -2.08 13.10
CA LEU A 108 4.67 -3.24 12.55
C LEU A 108 5.94 -3.60 13.34
N VAL A 109 6.89 -2.67 13.46
CA VAL A 109 8.19 -2.89 14.13
C VAL A 109 8.04 -3.39 15.58
N PRO A 110 7.15 -2.80 16.41
CA PRO A 110 6.97 -3.28 17.78
C PRO A 110 6.49 -4.73 17.88
N ARG A 111 5.89 -5.27 16.82
CA ARG A 111 5.33 -6.62 16.76
C ARG A 111 6.29 -7.65 16.16
N LEU A 112 7.27 -7.23 15.35
CA LEU A 112 8.20 -8.11 14.64
C LEU A 112 9.00 -9.03 15.57
N GLY A 113 9.19 -8.67 16.83
CA GLY A 113 9.85 -9.56 17.80
C GLY A 113 9.16 -10.93 17.93
N ARG A 114 7.81 -10.97 17.83
CA ARG A 114 7.03 -12.22 17.84
C ARG A 114 7.21 -13.02 16.54
N PHE A 115 7.34 -12.33 15.42
CA PHE A 115 7.65 -12.98 14.15
C PHE A 115 9.04 -13.64 14.17
N TYR A 116 10.07 -12.92 14.58
CA TYR A 116 11.44 -13.42 14.63
C TYR A 116 11.62 -14.59 15.63
N ALA A 117 10.83 -14.59 16.72
CA ALA A 117 10.85 -15.72 17.66
C ALA A 117 10.35 -17.03 17.03
N ARG A 118 9.46 -16.95 16.02
CA ARG A 118 8.91 -18.13 15.31
C ARG A 118 9.68 -18.46 14.02
N HIS A 119 10.27 -17.46 13.41
CA HIS A 119 10.94 -17.56 12.11
C HIS A 119 12.31 -16.87 12.15
N PRO A 120 13.28 -17.41 12.94
CA PRO A 120 14.59 -16.78 13.13
C PRO A 120 15.41 -16.70 11.84
N ASP A 121 15.12 -17.55 10.87
CA ASP A 121 15.84 -17.61 9.58
C ASP A 121 15.28 -16.64 8.53
N ILE A 122 14.21 -15.91 8.86
CA ILE A 122 13.59 -14.95 7.93
C ILE A 122 13.93 -13.53 8.37
N ALA A 123 14.72 -12.83 7.58
CA ALA A 123 14.97 -11.41 7.76
C ALA A 123 13.84 -10.58 7.13
N VAL A 124 13.32 -9.58 7.84
CA VAL A 124 12.32 -8.64 7.31
C VAL A 124 12.98 -7.30 7.08
N ARG A 125 13.00 -6.86 5.83
CA ARG A 125 13.38 -5.50 5.44
C ARG A 125 12.11 -4.66 5.33
N ILE A 126 12.09 -3.54 6.04
CA ILE A 126 11.01 -2.56 5.94
C ILE A 126 11.48 -1.41 5.08
N ASP A 127 10.70 -1.12 4.04
CA ASP A 127 10.91 0.02 3.16
C ASP A 127 9.75 1.00 3.36
N THR A 128 10.05 2.16 3.97
CA THR A 128 9.03 3.17 4.25
C THR A 128 8.98 4.18 3.11
N SER A 129 7.82 4.29 2.48
CA SER A 129 7.57 5.27 1.43
C SER A 129 6.15 5.80 1.50
N ALA A 130 5.99 7.12 1.43
CA ALA A 130 4.70 7.76 1.26
C ALA A 130 4.14 7.55 -0.15
N GLN A 131 5.00 7.28 -1.14
CA GLN A 131 4.59 7.01 -2.51
C GLN A 131 4.11 5.56 -2.65
N VAL A 132 3.05 5.39 -3.43
CA VAL A 132 2.57 4.06 -3.81
C VAL A 132 3.61 3.43 -4.74
N VAL A 133 4.29 2.40 -4.23
CA VAL A 133 5.24 1.62 -5.03
C VAL A 133 4.44 0.74 -5.99
N ASP A 134 4.75 0.82 -7.28
CA ASP A 134 4.24 -0.12 -8.26
C ASP A 134 4.89 -1.49 -8.02
N LEU A 135 4.11 -2.40 -7.43
CA LEU A 135 4.58 -3.74 -7.08
C LEU A 135 4.87 -4.61 -8.30
N GLU A 136 4.23 -4.33 -9.44
CA GLU A 136 4.44 -5.07 -10.69
C GLU A 136 5.79 -4.73 -11.32
N GLN A 137 6.23 -3.48 -11.17
CA GLN A 137 7.52 -3.00 -11.71
C GLN A 137 8.67 -3.15 -10.70
N ASN A 138 8.39 -3.30 -9.40
CA ASN A 138 9.40 -3.39 -8.37
C ASN A 138 9.55 -4.82 -7.82
N ALA A 139 10.33 -5.65 -8.53
CA ALA A 139 10.62 -7.01 -8.11
C ALA A 139 11.35 -7.14 -6.74
N GLY A 140 11.85 -6.03 -6.18
CA GLY A 140 12.52 -5.99 -4.88
C GLY A 140 11.58 -5.94 -3.68
N VAL A 141 10.28 -5.66 -3.88
CA VAL A 141 9.26 -5.60 -2.83
C VAL A 141 8.38 -6.83 -2.88
N ASP A 142 8.16 -7.47 -1.73
CA ASP A 142 7.35 -8.68 -1.61
C ASP A 142 5.90 -8.38 -1.22
N LEU A 143 5.72 -7.46 -0.28
CA LEU A 143 4.44 -7.07 0.27
C LEU A 143 4.34 -5.54 0.39
N ALA A 144 3.15 -5.01 0.19
CA ALA A 144 2.81 -3.64 0.53
C ALA A 144 1.64 -3.61 1.52
N ILE A 145 1.76 -2.76 2.56
CA ILE A 145 0.63 -2.44 3.44
C ILE A 145 0.28 -0.98 3.18
N ARG A 146 -0.89 -0.73 2.59
CA ARG A 146 -1.29 0.60 2.13
C ARG A 146 -2.67 1.00 2.64
N TYR A 147 -2.78 2.27 3.04
CA TYR A 147 -3.98 2.88 3.57
C TYR A 147 -4.92 3.35 2.46
N GLY A 148 -6.20 3.01 2.59
CA GLY A 148 -7.26 3.51 1.73
C GLY A 148 -7.13 3.16 0.26
N GLY A 149 -7.97 3.80 -0.54
CA GLY A 149 -7.94 3.68 -1.99
C GLY A 149 -8.52 2.38 -2.54
N ALA A 150 -8.71 2.37 -3.86
CA ALA A 150 -9.08 1.15 -4.57
C ALA A 150 -7.86 0.23 -4.69
N VAL A 151 -8.05 -1.06 -4.43
CA VAL A 151 -7.01 -2.06 -4.70
C VAL A 151 -6.77 -2.12 -6.22
N PRO A 152 -5.54 -1.88 -6.70
CA PRO A 152 -5.24 -1.95 -8.12
C PRO A 152 -5.62 -3.30 -8.71
N ALA A 153 -6.24 -3.27 -9.90
CA ALA A 153 -6.53 -4.49 -10.65
C ALA A 153 -5.20 -5.18 -10.99
N GLY A 154 -5.08 -6.48 -10.71
CA GLY A 154 -3.85 -7.25 -10.95
C GLY A 154 -3.07 -7.57 -9.67
N LEU A 155 -3.35 -6.92 -8.55
CA LEU A 155 -2.72 -7.28 -7.27
C LEU A 155 -3.57 -8.27 -6.47
N HIS A 156 -2.89 -9.17 -5.78
CA HIS A 156 -3.49 -10.03 -4.78
C HIS A 156 -3.68 -9.25 -3.47
N ARG A 157 -4.92 -9.20 -2.97
CA ARG A 157 -5.25 -8.68 -1.65
C ARG A 157 -5.36 -9.85 -0.67
N HIS A 158 -4.48 -9.90 0.31
CA HIS A 158 -4.51 -10.93 1.34
C HIS A 158 -5.53 -10.62 2.45
N GLY A 159 -5.56 -9.37 2.92
CA GLY A 159 -6.43 -8.94 4.02
C GLY A 159 -6.31 -7.45 4.27
N GLY A 160 -6.69 -6.99 5.48
CA GLY A 160 -6.54 -5.59 5.85
C GLY A 160 -6.94 -5.31 7.28
N LEU A 161 -6.42 -4.18 7.81
CA LEU A 161 -6.75 -3.63 9.12
C LEU A 161 -7.78 -2.53 8.93
N ARG A 162 -8.94 -2.66 9.55
CA ARG A 162 -9.95 -1.60 9.62
C ARG A 162 -9.50 -0.53 10.60
N GLU A 163 -9.65 0.72 10.22
CA GLU A 163 -9.25 1.86 11.02
C GLU A 163 -10.45 2.64 11.56
N PHE A 164 -10.26 3.20 12.74
CA PHE A 164 -11.13 4.20 13.35
C PHE A 164 -10.25 5.31 13.90
N PHE A 165 -10.76 6.53 13.92
CA PHE A 165 -10.08 7.67 14.53
C PHE A 165 -10.73 8.03 15.85
N GLY A 166 -9.90 8.30 16.85
CA GLY A 166 -10.29 8.81 18.15
C GLY A 166 -9.41 9.98 18.59
N VAL A 167 -9.77 10.64 19.68
CA VAL A 167 -8.99 11.73 20.25
C VAL A 167 -8.25 11.25 21.49
N TYR A 168 -6.97 11.61 21.57
CA TYR A 168 -6.06 11.19 22.63
C TYR A 168 -5.23 12.35 23.16
N GLY A 169 -4.75 12.22 24.38
CA GLY A 169 -3.87 13.20 25.02
C GLY A 169 -2.92 12.57 26.02
N ALA A 170 -2.16 13.40 26.73
CA ALA A 170 -1.24 12.95 27.77
C ALA A 170 -2.03 12.38 28.97
N PRO A 171 -1.62 11.21 29.52
CA PRO A 171 -2.27 10.59 30.65
C PRO A 171 -2.42 11.54 31.85
N GLY A 172 -3.62 11.58 32.43
CA GLY A 172 -3.96 12.47 33.57
C GLY A 172 -4.06 13.95 33.21
N ARG A 173 -3.87 14.35 31.96
CA ARG A 173 -3.98 15.75 31.49
C ARG A 173 -5.02 15.94 30.39
N THR A 174 -5.49 14.87 29.79
CA THR A 174 -6.40 14.88 28.63
C THR A 174 -7.69 15.63 28.92
N GLN A 175 -8.33 15.39 30.09
CA GLN A 175 -9.56 16.07 30.47
C GLN A 175 -9.34 17.57 30.74
N ALA A 176 -8.21 17.91 31.37
CA ALA A 176 -7.87 19.31 31.63
C ALA A 176 -7.59 20.08 30.36
N GLU A 177 -6.94 19.43 29.37
CA GLU A 177 -6.69 20.02 28.03
C GLU A 177 -8.01 20.22 27.29
N ALA A 178 -8.89 19.21 27.27
CA ALA A 178 -10.20 19.28 26.63
C ALA A 178 -11.14 20.33 27.24
N ALA A 179 -10.96 20.65 28.55
CA ALA A 179 -11.73 21.68 29.24
C ALA A 179 -11.30 23.12 28.87
N LYS A 180 -10.17 23.31 28.20
CA LYS A 180 -9.80 24.61 27.66
C LYS A 180 -10.77 25.02 26.56
N SER A 181 -10.95 26.32 26.35
CA SER A 181 -11.92 26.84 25.38
C SER A 181 -11.30 27.90 24.47
N PRO A 182 -10.82 27.52 23.30
CA PRO A 182 -10.66 26.15 22.72
C PRO A 182 -9.45 25.41 23.27
N PRO A 183 -9.42 24.06 23.18
CA PRO A 183 -8.20 23.28 23.44
C PRO A 183 -7.16 23.47 22.33
N THR A 184 -5.90 23.08 22.62
CA THR A 184 -4.89 22.94 21.56
C THR A 184 -5.13 21.64 20.83
N LEU A 185 -5.30 21.69 19.51
CA LEU A 185 -5.48 20.54 18.65
C LEU A 185 -4.16 20.19 17.95
N ILE A 186 -3.90 18.91 17.82
CA ILE A 186 -2.75 18.37 17.09
C ILE A 186 -3.27 17.60 15.87
N SER A 187 -2.82 18.00 14.69
CA SER A 187 -3.25 17.45 13.41
C SER A 187 -2.07 16.89 12.64
N VAL A 188 -2.36 16.10 11.62
CA VAL A 188 -1.37 15.58 10.66
C VAL A 188 -1.66 16.17 9.30
N GLU A 189 -0.63 16.72 8.66
CA GLU A 189 -0.68 17.19 7.27
C GLU A 189 -0.05 16.12 6.37
N TRP A 190 -0.88 15.32 5.76
CA TRP A 190 -0.45 14.19 4.94
C TRP A 190 -0.45 14.58 3.45
N GLY A 191 0.56 15.32 3.02
CA GLY A 191 0.62 15.91 1.68
C GLY A 191 -0.62 16.76 1.40
N ASP A 192 -1.26 16.56 0.24
CA ASP A 192 -2.49 17.26 -0.14
C ASP A 192 -3.78 16.62 0.44
N SER A 193 -3.65 15.62 1.31
CA SER A 193 -4.78 14.90 1.87
C SER A 193 -5.53 15.75 2.89
N GLN A 194 -6.86 15.81 2.75
CA GLN A 194 -7.76 16.46 3.72
C GLN A 194 -8.28 15.48 4.79
N LEU A 195 -7.68 14.30 4.92
CA LEU A 195 -8.15 13.24 5.81
C LEU A 195 -8.32 13.75 7.25
N TYR A 196 -7.27 14.29 7.83
CA TYR A 196 -7.29 14.74 9.24
C TYR A 196 -8.21 15.93 9.49
N CYS A 197 -8.28 16.90 8.56
CA CYS A 197 -9.21 18.01 8.65
C CYS A 197 -10.66 17.52 8.72
N ARG A 198 -11.06 16.70 7.75
CA ARG A 198 -12.42 16.14 7.68
C ARG A 198 -12.74 15.23 8.86
N THR A 199 -11.75 14.47 9.33
CA THR A 199 -11.93 13.57 10.46
C THR A 199 -12.06 14.35 11.77
N TRP A 200 -11.33 15.46 11.96
CA TRP A 200 -11.52 16.37 13.08
C TRP A 200 -12.92 17.00 13.05
N GLU A 201 -13.40 17.47 11.89
CA GLU A 201 -14.75 17.99 11.71
C GLU A 201 -15.81 16.95 12.11
N ALA A 202 -15.72 15.75 11.58
CA ALA A 202 -16.63 14.66 11.87
C ALA A 202 -16.59 14.21 13.34
N TRP A 203 -15.42 14.22 13.98
CA TRP A 203 -15.31 13.90 15.40
C TRP A 203 -15.93 14.99 16.27
N CYS A 204 -15.65 16.28 16.01
CA CYS A 204 -16.24 17.40 16.75
C CYS A 204 -17.77 17.42 16.64
N GLU A 205 -18.31 17.14 15.44
CA GLU A 205 -19.75 17.03 15.23
C GLU A 205 -20.36 15.91 16.09
N ARG A 206 -19.78 14.70 16.06
CA ARG A 206 -20.23 13.57 16.87
C ARG A 206 -20.10 13.82 18.38
N ALA A 207 -19.07 14.53 18.78
CA ALA A 207 -18.82 14.89 20.16
C ALA A 207 -19.72 16.03 20.67
N GLY A 208 -20.39 16.75 19.77
CA GLY A 208 -21.19 17.92 20.10
C GLY A 208 -20.37 19.09 20.65
N VAL A 209 -19.11 19.24 20.15
CA VAL A 209 -18.19 20.31 20.56
C VAL A 209 -17.91 21.28 19.43
N ASP A 210 -17.73 22.54 19.74
CA ASP A 210 -17.51 23.64 18.79
C ASP A 210 -16.03 24.08 18.70
N TRP A 211 -15.10 23.19 19.04
CA TRP A 211 -13.68 23.49 19.13
C TRP A 211 -13.12 24.16 17.86
N LEU A 212 -13.44 23.62 16.68
CA LEU A 212 -12.95 24.14 15.40
C LEU A 212 -13.54 25.53 15.06
N GLN A 213 -14.75 25.84 15.55
CA GLN A 213 -15.42 27.14 15.31
C GLN A 213 -14.81 28.26 16.15
N ARG A 214 -14.13 27.93 17.26
CA ARG A 214 -13.51 28.88 18.17
C ARG A 214 -12.08 29.22 17.82
N ALA A 215 -11.64 28.97 16.59
CA ALA A 215 -10.27 29.20 16.11
C ALA A 215 -9.20 28.62 17.07
N PRO A 216 -9.15 27.29 17.25
CA PRO A 216 -8.22 26.66 18.15
C PRO A 216 -6.78 26.84 17.67
N THR A 217 -5.81 26.77 18.60
CA THR A 217 -4.42 26.57 18.20
C THR A 217 -4.29 25.18 17.60
N VAL A 218 -3.91 25.10 16.33
CA VAL A 218 -3.63 23.84 15.65
C VAL A 218 -2.13 23.71 15.48
N ARG A 219 -1.56 22.58 15.94
CA ARG A 219 -0.18 22.19 15.70
C ARG A 219 -0.17 21.06 14.68
N ALA A 220 0.44 21.31 13.54
CA ALA A 220 0.49 20.36 12.45
C ALA A 220 1.85 19.67 12.37
N TYR A 221 1.84 18.38 12.05
CA TYR A 221 3.01 17.55 11.82
C TYR A 221 2.80 16.78 10.51
N ASP A 222 3.87 16.46 9.83
CA ASP A 222 3.84 15.68 8.57
C ASP A 222 3.68 14.17 8.79
N GLU A 223 3.94 13.69 10.02
CA GLU A 223 3.87 12.27 10.37
C GLU A 223 3.07 12.06 11.67
N GLU A 224 2.23 11.01 11.70
CA GLU A 224 1.39 10.67 12.87
C GLU A 224 2.20 10.42 14.14
N HIS A 225 3.37 9.78 14.02
CA HIS A 225 4.18 9.47 15.18
C HIS A 225 4.71 10.74 15.86
N TYR A 226 5.03 11.81 15.13
CA TYR A 226 5.39 13.10 15.73
C TYR A 226 4.20 13.75 16.43
N ALA A 227 3.03 13.70 15.80
CA ALA A 227 1.79 14.20 16.39
C ALA A 227 1.49 13.49 17.72
N MET A 228 1.64 12.16 17.78
CA MET A 228 1.43 11.40 19.01
C MET A 228 2.48 11.68 20.08
N TYR A 229 3.75 11.85 19.73
CA TYR A 229 4.79 12.27 20.68
C TYR A 229 4.49 13.64 21.27
N ALA A 230 4.02 14.60 20.47
CA ALA A 230 3.62 15.91 20.94
C ALA A 230 2.44 15.82 21.92
N ALA A 231 1.43 15.00 21.63
CA ALA A 231 0.29 14.77 22.51
C ALA A 231 0.72 14.12 23.84
N GLY A 232 1.56 13.08 23.80
CA GLY A 232 2.11 12.43 24.99
C GLY A 232 2.94 13.37 25.85
N ALA A 233 3.63 14.34 25.24
CA ALA A 233 4.33 15.43 25.94
C ALA A 233 3.40 16.52 26.52
N GLY A 234 2.07 16.37 26.37
CA GLY A 234 1.08 17.30 26.91
C GLY A 234 0.94 18.59 26.10
N GLN A 235 1.27 18.56 24.82
CA GLN A 235 1.20 19.74 23.95
C GLN A 235 -0.19 20.02 23.38
N GLY A 236 -1.16 19.11 23.57
CA GLY A 236 -2.53 19.24 23.08
C GLY A 236 -3.20 17.88 22.92
N LEU A 237 -4.38 17.87 22.28
CA LEU A 237 -5.13 16.68 21.93
C LEU A 237 -4.84 16.30 20.46
N VAL A 238 -4.52 15.02 20.22
CA VAL A 238 -4.29 14.49 18.89
C VAL A 238 -5.48 13.66 18.43
N LEU A 239 -5.88 13.83 17.17
CA LEU A 239 -6.72 12.87 16.48
C LEU A 239 -5.79 11.79 15.87
N ALA A 240 -5.97 10.54 16.28
CA ALA A 240 -5.10 9.46 15.85
C ALA A 240 -5.86 8.19 15.45
N SER A 241 -5.24 7.42 14.57
CA SER A 241 -5.71 6.13 14.12
C SER A 241 -5.68 5.08 15.23
N SER A 242 -6.76 4.29 15.35
CA SER A 242 -6.86 3.17 16.29
C SER A 242 -5.74 2.13 16.08
N VAL A 243 -5.28 1.95 14.85
CA VAL A 243 -4.23 0.98 14.49
C VAL A 243 -2.88 1.41 15.07
N VAL A 244 -2.48 2.65 14.81
CA VAL A 244 -1.15 3.13 15.19
C VAL A 244 -1.07 3.62 16.64
N VAL A 245 -2.18 4.08 17.24
CA VAL A 245 -2.20 4.55 18.63
C VAL A 245 -2.21 3.42 19.67
N ALA A 246 -2.70 2.23 19.28
CA ALA A 246 -2.96 1.13 20.21
C ALA A 246 -1.76 0.80 21.12
N GLY A 247 -0.56 0.76 20.57
CA GLY A 247 0.67 0.51 21.32
C GLY A 247 1.01 1.62 22.34
N ASN A 248 0.69 2.87 22.04
CA ASN A 248 0.91 4.00 22.95
C ASN A 248 -0.09 4.01 24.09
N VAL A 249 -1.34 3.67 23.81
CA VAL A 249 -2.39 3.53 24.84
C VAL A 249 -2.07 2.36 25.77
N ALA A 250 -1.72 1.18 25.21
CA ALA A 250 -1.39 -0.01 26.00
C ALA A 250 -0.19 0.20 26.95
N ARG A 251 0.75 1.08 26.58
CA ARG A 251 1.91 1.46 27.41
C ARG A 251 1.63 2.64 28.34
N GLY A 252 0.43 3.19 28.34
CA GLY A 252 0.08 4.36 29.16
C GLY A 252 0.79 5.65 28.73
N LEU A 253 1.22 5.77 27.46
CA LEU A 253 1.85 6.98 26.90
C LEU A 253 0.81 7.98 26.39
N LEU A 254 -0.36 7.48 26.02
CA LEU A 254 -1.53 8.26 25.63
C LEU A 254 -2.77 7.70 26.33
N GLU A 255 -3.74 8.56 26.62
CA GLU A 255 -5.07 8.17 27.07
C GLU A 255 -6.14 8.69 26.11
N ALA A 256 -7.20 7.90 25.90
CA ALA A 256 -8.31 8.29 25.05
C ALA A 256 -9.19 9.34 25.73
N TYR A 257 -9.62 10.33 24.94
CA TYR A 257 -10.65 11.26 25.31
C TYR A 257 -11.97 10.85 24.68
N ARG A 258 -12.98 10.55 25.50
CA ARG A 258 -14.30 10.08 25.07
C ARG A 258 -14.18 8.88 24.11
N PRO A 259 -13.69 7.74 24.61
CA PRO A 259 -13.39 6.55 23.78
C PRO A 259 -14.60 5.99 23.03
N GLU A 260 -15.80 6.31 23.49
CA GLU A 260 -17.07 5.97 22.83
C GLU A 260 -17.31 6.74 21.52
N ILE A 261 -16.56 7.83 21.29
CA ILE A 261 -16.68 8.65 20.08
C ILE A 261 -15.55 8.32 19.13
N VAL A 262 -15.88 7.61 18.06
CA VAL A 262 -14.94 7.25 17.00
C VAL A 262 -15.47 7.64 15.63
N VAL A 263 -14.58 7.96 14.71
CA VAL A 263 -14.87 8.24 13.30
C VAL A 263 -14.32 7.08 12.46
N PRO A 264 -15.12 6.43 11.63
CA PRO A 264 -14.61 5.41 10.72
C PRO A 264 -13.56 5.99 9.78
N GLY A 265 -12.45 5.28 9.65
CA GLY A 265 -11.43 5.51 8.64
C GLY A 265 -11.54 4.50 7.50
N GLU A 266 -10.52 4.47 6.67
CA GLU A 266 -10.36 3.50 5.60
C GLU A 266 -9.72 2.20 6.12
N THR A 267 -9.33 1.32 5.22
CA THR A 267 -8.69 0.04 5.56
C THR A 267 -7.23 0.06 5.09
N TYR A 268 -6.31 -0.40 5.92
CA TYR A 268 -4.98 -0.76 5.45
C TYR A 268 -5.06 -2.09 4.70
N HIS A 269 -4.73 -2.09 3.42
CA HIS A 269 -4.74 -3.29 2.57
C HIS A 269 -3.36 -3.93 2.53
N VAL A 270 -3.32 -5.25 2.71
CA VAL A 270 -2.11 -6.07 2.53
C VAL A 270 -2.12 -6.60 1.10
N LEU A 271 -1.15 -6.18 0.30
CA LEU A 271 -1.11 -6.39 -1.14
C LEU A 271 0.20 -7.04 -1.57
N CYS A 272 0.13 -7.91 -2.56
CA CYS A 272 1.31 -8.42 -3.27
C CYS A 272 0.98 -8.73 -4.73
N VAL A 273 2.00 -8.97 -5.53
CA VAL A 273 1.82 -9.53 -6.86
C VAL A 273 1.27 -10.96 -6.74
N PRO A 274 0.24 -11.36 -7.53
CA PRO A 274 -0.34 -12.70 -7.47
C PRO A 274 0.74 -13.81 -7.58
N GLY A 275 0.61 -14.84 -6.74
CA GLY A 275 1.62 -15.92 -6.62
C GLY A 275 2.69 -15.65 -5.57
N ARG A 276 2.94 -14.38 -5.20
CA ARG A 276 3.93 -14.02 -4.18
C ARG A 276 3.52 -14.50 -2.80
N GLU A 277 2.23 -14.57 -2.51
CA GLU A 277 1.65 -15.12 -1.28
C GLU A 277 2.04 -16.59 -1.03
N ARG A 278 2.45 -17.31 -2.07
CA ARG A 278 2.88 -18.73 -1.98
C ARG A 278 4.35 -18.88 -1.61
N HIS A 279 5.17 -17.84 -1.74
CA HIS A 279 6.57 -17.87 -1.40
C HIS A 279 6.75 -18.11 0.11
N PRO A 280 7.60 -19.06 0.57
CA PRO A 280 7.65 -19.48 1.97
C PRO A 280 7.83 -18.34 2.98
N PRO A 281 8.78 -17.38 2.85
CA PRO A 281 8.90 -16.25 3.77
C PRO A 281 7.66 -15.35 3.77
N VAL A 282 7.08 -15.10 2.59
CA VAL A 282 5.86 -14.27 2.47
C VAL A 282 4.68 -14.95 3.14
N ARG A 283 4.48 -16.23 2.88
CA ARG A 283 3.40 -17.02 3.49
C ARG A 283 3.50 -17.06 5.01
N ALA A 284 4.73 -17.26 5.54
CA ALA A 284 4.96 -17.23 6.98
C ALA A 284 4.63 -15.86 7.58
N PHE A 285 5.00 -14.80 6.90
CA PHE A 285 4.72 -13.43 7.34
C PHE A 285 3.23 -13.10 7.27
N LEU A 286 2.53 -13.51 6.21
CA LEU A 286 1.09 -13.30 6.08
C LEU A 286 0.30 -14.04 7.16
N ALA A 287 0.66 -15.29 7.47
CA ALA A 287 0.02 -16.04 8.54
C ALA A 287 0.22 -15.40 9.93
N TRP A 288 1.44 -14.90 10.20
CA TRP A 288 1.71 -14.14 11.42
C TRP A 288 0.93 -12.80 11.42
N LEU A 289 0.85 -12.13 10.27
CA LEU A 289 0.14 -10.85 10.16
C LEU A 289 -1.35 -11.01 10.44
N ASP A 290 -1.98 -12.11 9.99
CA ASP A 290 -3.39 -12.42 10.28
C ASP A 290 -3.64 -12.55 11.78
N GLU A 291 -2.74 -13.21 12.52
CA GLU A 291 -2.83 -13.31 13.98
C GLU A 291 -2.73 -11.93 14.64
N GLU A 292 -1.78 -11.09 14.20
CA GLU A 292 -1.61 -9.74 14.75
C GLU A 292 -2.77 -8.79 14.41
N MET A 293 -3.38 -8.95 13.24
CA MET A 293 -4.57 -8.20 12.83
C MET A 293 -5.80 -8.60 13.63
N GLY A 294 -5.99 -9.90 13.90
CA GLY A 294 -7.09 -10.41 14.73
C GLY A 294 -7.00 -9.96 16.20
N VAL A 295 -5.79 -9.75 16.72
CA VAL A 295 -5.58 -9.21 18.08
C VAL A 295 -5.86 -7.71 18.15
N SER A 296 -5.81 -7.01 17.01
CA SER A 296 -5.96 -5.55 16.94
C SER A 296 -7.41 -5.07 16.79
N GLU A 297 -8.37 -5.98 16.56
CA GLU A 297 -9.78 -5.60 16.56
C GLU A 297 -10.25 -5.32 18.01
N PRO A 298 -10.82 -4.13 18.30
CA PRO A 298 -11.44 -3.88 19.58
C PRO A 298 -12.59 -4.88 19.77
N ALA A 299 -12.67 -5.52 20.93
CA ALA A 299 -13.82 -6.35 21.30
C ALA A 299 -15.10 -5.54 21.10
N SER A 300 -16.03 -6.08 20.33
CA SER A 300 -17.32 -5.49 19.95
C SER A 300 -18.19 -5.17 21.16
#